data_13ca62fe9e9a50355df86cb615f12561
#
_entry.id   13ca62fe9e9a50355df86cb615f12561
#
_cell.length_a   1.000
_cell.length_b   1.000
_cell.length_c   1.000
_cell.angle_alpha   90.00
_cell.angle_beta   90.00
_cell.angle_gamma   90.00
#
_symmetry.space_group_name_H-M   'P 1'
#
loop_
_entity.id
_entity.type
_entity.pdbx_description
1 polymer ?
#
loop_
_entity_poly.entity_id
_entity_poly.type
_entity_poly.pdbx_seq_one_letter_code
_entity_poly.pdbx_strand_id
1 'polypeptide(L)'
;MDTRLLRTFTTLARTGSFTAAAAELHLAQSTVTVQIRALEKDLRVRLFDRLPSGAVLTDTGARLLERAQHVLDAEDRLHHEAHTAAPIEGSVTLGASESLCAYRLPLAVAALSRDLPTVEIHMRAVGSPSEASEQLSSGRVDVSLLLESRVDIPHLETEVIGHEPLALVAAPGHSWVEAETSPRHPGEQVDLGELAELNEQTFFLLEEGCCYSDDFARQLLATPGEPPRITRFGSIEAVRACVEAGLGLALLPVVSVAADLASDRLRTLRNFPEVPILMLRHRSRWTSPAAQTVMARLRRLAAEGWVGG
;
A
#
# COMPACT_ATOMS: atom_id res chain seq x y z
N MET A 1 21.74 -20.57 19.07
CA MET A 1 21.07 -19.27 18.81
C MET A 1 19.63 -19.37 19.30
N ASP A 2 19.17 -18.45 20.11
CA ASP A 2 17.80 -18.43 20.66
C ASP A 2 16.91 -17.57 19.73
N THR A 3 15.77 -18.10 19.30
CA THR A 3 14.83 -17.38 18.39
C THR A 3 14.27 -16.10 19.01
N ARG A 4 14.20 -16.01 20.33
CA ARG A 4 13.85 -14.74 21.03
C ARG A 4 14.79 -13.60 20.68
N LEU A 5 16.07 -13.87 20.48
CA LEU A 5 17.04 -12.85 20.06
C LEU A 5 16.77 -12.39 18.62
N LEU A 6 16.33 -13.29 17.73
CA LEU A 6 15.93 -12.96 16.38
C LEU A 6 14.62 -12.13 16.37
N ARG A 7 13.62 -12.48 17.20
CA ARG A 7 12.41 -11.66 17.35
C ARG A 7 12.76 -10.24 17.82
N THR A 8 13.66 -10.10 18.78
CA THR A 8 14.13 -8.78 19.23
C THR A 8 14.85 -8.02 18.12
N PHE A 9 15.68 -8.70 17.33
CA PHE A 9 16.39 -8.12 16.20
C PHE A 9 15.41 -7.61 15.13
N THR A 10 14.46 -8.44 14.69
CA THR A 10 13.49 -8.07 13.66
C THR A 10 12.54 -6.96 14.14
N THR A 11 12.11 -7.00 15.40
CA THR A 11 11.28 -5.94 15.99
C THR A 11 12.04 -4.61 16.08
N LEU A 12 13.30 -4.61 16.51
CA LEU A 12 14.11 -3.39 16.56
C LEU A 12 14.38 -2.83 15.13
N ALA A 13 14.64 -3.71 14.17
CA ALA A 13 14.82 -3.31 12.78
C ALA A 13 13.57 -2.63 12.20
N ARG A 14 12.38 -3.09 12.59
CA ARG A 14 11.10 -2.53 12.16
C ARG A 14 10.74 -1.22 12.84
N THR A 15 10.97 -1.12 14.15
CA THR A 15 10.60 0.06 14.95
C THR A 15 11.64 1.18 14.90
N GLY A 16 12.91 0.87 14.60
CA GLY A 16 14.03 1.81 14.63
C GLY A 16 14.34 2.36 16.02
N SER A 17 13.63 1.93 17.07
CA SER A 17 13.72 2.48 18.42
C SER A 17 13.75 1.39 19.49
N PHE A 18 14.76 1.40 20.34
CA PHE A 18 14.87 0.47 21.47
C PHE A 18 13.68 0.56 22.43
N THR A 19 13.13 1.76 22.63
CA THR A 19 11.97 1.97 23.50
C THR A 19 10.68 1.43 22.84
N ALA A 20 10.48 1.70 21.57
CA ALA A 20 9.33 1.18 20.83
C ALA A 20 9.36 -0.36 20.71
N ALA A 21 10.54 -0.93 20.41
CA ALA A 21 10.72 -2.37 20.38
C ALA A 21 10.48 -3.02 21.75
N ALA A 22 10.91 -2.38 22.83
CA ALA A 22 10.66 -2.83 24.20
C ALA A 22 9.17 -2.85 24.55
N ALA A 23 8.45 -1.78 24.20
CA ALA A 23 7.00 -1.68 24.42
C ALA A 23 6.26 -2.80 23.66
N GLU A 24 6.59 -3.02 22.41
CA GLU A 24 5.94 -4.05 21.59
C GLU A 24 6.24 -5.48 22.06
N LEU A 25 7.47 -5.73 22.51
CA LEU A 25 7.88 -7.04 23.04
C LEU A 25 7.48 -7.25 24.50
N HIS A 26 6.83 -6.27 25.13
CA HIS A 26 6.52 -6.27 26.57
C HIS A 26 7.77 -6.51 27.44
N LEU A 27 8.91 -5.90 27.06
CA LEU A 27 10.18 -6.01 27.73
C LEU A 27 10.67 -4.63 28.26
N ALA A 28 11.63 -4.64 29.17
CA ALA A 28 12.36 -3.44 29.49
C ALA A 28 13.34 -3.08 28.36
N GLN A 29 13.56 -1.80 28.10
CA GLN A 29 14.50 -1.32 27.07
C GLN A 29 15.94 -1.85 27.31
N SER A 30 16.35 -2.01 28.57
CA SER A 30 17.63 -2.63 28.94
C SER A 30 17.72 -4.09 28.48
N THR A 31 16.61 -4.85 28.56
CA THR A 31 16.52 -6.25 28.10
C THR A 31 16.70 -6.33 26.59
N VAL A 32 16.02 -5.48 25.82
CA VAL A 32 16.20 -5.38 24.35
C VAL A 32 17.67 -5.10 24.02
N THR A 33 18.30 -4.15 24.73
CA THR A 33 19.72 -3.82 24.53
C THR A 33 20.64 -5.03 24.79
N VAL A 34 20.37 -5.78 25.87
CA VAL A 34 21.16 -6.98 26.21
C VAL A 34 20.97 -8.08 25.17
N GLN A 35 19.75 -8.30 24.72
CA GLN A 35 19.42 -9.32 23.71
C GLN A 35 20.09 -9.03 22.36
N ILE A 36 20.05 -7.76 21.90
CA ILE A 36 20.75 -7.36 20.67
C ILE A 36 22.26 -7.58 20.79
N ARG A 37 22.86 -7.14 21.90
CA ARG A 37 24.31 -7.37 22.14
C ARG A 37 24.65 -8.87 22.20
N ALA A 38 23.77 -9.69 22.77
CA ALA A 38 23.98 -11.15 22.81
C ALA A 38 23.95 -11.74 21.41
N LEU A 39 23.03 -11.32 20.56
CA LEU A 39 22.95 -11.75 19.15
C LEU A 39 24.17 -11.29 18.35
N GLU A 40 24.56 -10.02 18.47
CA GLU A 40 25.77 -9.47 17.82
C GLU A 40 27.03 -10.22 18.23
N LYS A 41 27.13 -10.57 19.51
CA LYS A 41 28.27 -11.37 20.03
C LYS A 41 28.25 -12.81 19.48
N ASP A 42 27.08 -13.46 19.42
CA ASP A 42 26.95 -14.81 18.89
C ASP A 42 27.29 -14.85 17.39
N LEU A 43 26.81 -13.91 16.63
CA LEU A 43 27.07 -13.76 15.19
C LEU A 43 28.45 -13.13 14.87
N ARG A 44 29.11 -12.52 15.85
CA ARG A 44 30.39 -11.78 15.73
C ARG A 44 30.34 -10.63 14.72
N VAL A 45 29.20 -9.99 14.61
CA VAL A 45 28.96 -8.83 13.72
C VAL A 45 28.15 -7.76 14.43
N ARG A 46 28.23 -6.52 13.95
CA ARG A 46 27.31 -5.47 14.33
C ARG A 46 26.09 -5.51 13.44
N LEU A 47 24.89 -5.47 14.05
CA LEU A 47 23.61 -5.44 13.35
C LEU A 47 23.03 -4.03 13.27
N PHE A 48 23.36 -3.18 14.26
CA PHE A 48 22.85 -1.81 14.32
C PHE A 48 23.96 -0.80 14.59
N ASP A 49 23.83 0.35 13.92
CA ASP A 49 24.47 1.58 14.31
C ASP A 49 23.52 2.37 15.23
N ARG A 50 24.08 2.88 16.34
CA ARG A 50 23.34 3.66 17.33
C ARG A 50 23.48 5.14 17.02
N LEU A 51 22.42 5.76 16.56
CA LEU A 51 22.35 7.17 16.29
C LEU A 51 21.53 7.87 17.38
N PRO A 52 21.69 9.18 17.60
CA PRO A 52 20.83 9.95 18.50
C PRO A 52 19.34 9.84 18.12
N SER A 53 19.05 9.60 16.84
CA SER A 53 17.70 9.41 16.27
C SER A 53 17.15 7.99 16.44
N GLY A 54 17.93 7.01 16.92
CA GLY A 54 17.48 5.63 17.08
C GLY A 54 18.51 4.58 16.65
N ALA A 55 18.02 3.41 16.26
CA ALA A 55 18.79 2.28 15.75
C ALA A 55 18.62 2.16 14.23
N VAL A 56 19.72 2.18 13.51
CA VAL A 56 19.74 1.98 12.05
C VAL A 56 20.50 0.69 11.75
N LEU A 57 19.98 -0.12 10.84
CA LEU A 57 20.66 -1.35 10.42
C LEU A 57 22.00 -1.04 9.75
N THR A 58 23.04 -1.82 10.10
CA THR A 58 24.25 -1.88 9.28
C THR A 58 23.97 -2.64 7.98
N ASP A 59 24.85 -2.55 6.98
CA ASP A 59 24.74 -3.36 5.75
C ASP A 59 24.66 -4.86 6.06
N THR A 60 25.38 -5.32 7.08
CA THR A 60 25.33 -6.71 7.53
C THR A 60 24.01 -7.01 8.22
N GLY A 61 23.49 -6.07 9.05
CA GLY A 61 22.17 -6.17 9.66
C GLY A 61 21.08 -6.28 8.62
N ALA A 62 21.12 -5.45 7.58
CA ALA A 62 20.15 -5.48 6.49
C ALA A 62 20.12 -6.84 5.77
N ARG A 63 21.30 -7.38 5.40
CA ARG A 63 21.40 -8.72 4.77
C ARG A 63 20.92 -9.85 5.68
N LEU A 64 21.16 -9.76 6.98
CA LEU A 64 20.77 -10.80 7.94
C LEU A 64 19.31 -10.71 8.35
N LEU A 65 18.65 -9.58 8.15
CA LEU A 65 17.24 -9.39 8.51
C LEU A 65 16.32 -10.39 7.80
N GLU A 66 16.47 -10.54 6.49
CA GLU A 66 15.72 -11.52 5.71
C GLU A 66 15.96 -12.96 6.21
N ARG A 67 17.22 -13.31 6.52
CA ARG A 67 17.56 -14.64 7.04
C ARG A 67 16.99 -14.90 8.43
N ALA A 68 17.01 -13.88 9.29
CA ALA A 68 16.40 -13.96 10.61
C ALA A 68 14.88 -14.18 10.51
N GLN A 69 14.24 -13.51 9.57
CA GLN A 69 12.83 -13.68 9.31
C GLN A 69 12.49 -15.10 8.85
N HIS A 70 13.28 -15.68 7.94
CA HIS A 70 13.09 -17.07 7.49
C HIS A 70 13.19 -18.08 8.64
N VAL A 71 14.08 -17.85 9.61
CA VAL A 71 14.18 -18.72 10.80
C VAL A 71 12.92 -18.60 11.67
N LEU A 72 12.42 -17.39 11.89
CA LEU A 72 11.20 -17.16 12.63
C LEU A 72 9.98 -17.76 11.93
N ASP A 73 9.88 -17.59 10.60
CA ASP A 73 8.82 -18.20 9.79
C ASP A 73 8.84 -19.75 9.90
N ALA A 74 10.04 -20.36 9.98
CA ALA A 74 10.16 -21.81 10.17
C ALA A 74 9.74 -22.24 11.58
N GLU A 75 10.08 -21.46 12.62
CA GLU A 75 9.61 -21.68 14.00
C GLU A 75 8.08 -21.58 14.09
N ASP A 76 7.49 -20.53 13.51
CA ASP A 76 6.05 -20.30 13.54
C ASP A 76 5.30 -21.42 12.78
N ARG A 77 5.86 -21.90 11.65
CA ARG A 77 5.33 -23.07 10.92
C ARG A 77 5.32 -24.32 11.77
N LEU A 78 6.46 -24.61 12.46
CA LEU A 78 6.57 -25.76 13.33
C LEU A 78 5.52 -25.74 14.45
N HIS A 79 5.33 -24.58 15.08
CA HIS A 79 4.30 -24.42 16.11
C HIS A 79 2.89 -24.62 15.54
N HIS A 80 2.61 -24.11 14.36
CA HIS A 80 1.31 -24.29 13.73
C HIS A 80 1.04 -25.75 13.35
N GLU A 81 2.00 -26.46 12.77
CA GLU A 81 1.87 -27.89 12.42
C GLU A 81 1.62 -28.75 13.65
N ALA A 82 2.18 -28.36 14.81
CA ALA A 82 1.94 -29.04 16.08
C ALA A 82 0.52 -28.80 16.65
N HIS A 83 -0.18 -27.74 16.23
CA HIS A 83 -1.45 -27.30 16.81
C HIS A 83 -2.56 -27.11 15.75
N THR A 84 -2.68 -28.04 14.79
CA THR A 84 -3.60 -27.97 13.64
C THR A 84 -5.09 -27.78 13.97
N ALA A 85 -5.50 -27.93 15.23
CA ALA A 85 -6.89 -27.75 15.70
C ALA A 85 -7.12 -26.42 16.46
N ALA A 86 -6.12 -25.54 16.54
CA ALA A 86 -6.25 -24.26 17.25
C ALA A 86 -7.10 -23.25 16.44
N PRO A 87 -7.85 -22.36 17.12
CA PRO A 87 -8.49 -21.22 16.45
C PRO A 87 -7.48 -20.39 15.67
N ILE A 88 -7.94 -19.71 14.61
CA ILE A 88 -7.08 -18.80 13.84
C ILE A 88 -6.83 -17.55 14.70
N GLU A 89 -5.61 -17.40 15.17
CA GLU A 89 -5.18 -16.30 16.03
C GLU A 89 -3.91 -15.66 15.48
N GLY A 90 -3.59 -14.45 15.94
CA GLY A 90 -2.35 -13.75 15.63
C GLY A 90 -2.56 -12.38 15.04
N SER A 91 -1.51 -11.84 14.40
CA SER A 91 -1.57 -10.53 13.76
C SER A 91 -1.25 -10.63 12.28
N VAL A 92 -1.86 -9.76 11.48
CA VAL A 92 -1.59 -9.62 10.04
C VAL A 92 -1.39 -8.15 9.73
N THR A 93 -0.25 -7.83 9.15
CA THR A 93 0.04 -6.47 8.67
C THR A 93 -0.24 -6.39 7.17
N LEU A 94 -1.21 -5.56 6.79
CA LEU A 94 -1.55 -5.24 5.41
C LEU A 94 -0.83 -3.97 4.99
N GLY A 95 -0.03 -4.06 3.91
CA GLY A 95 0.48 -2.90 3.19
C GLY A 95 -0.51 -2.48 2.11
N ALA A 96 -0.71 -1.19 1.87
CA ALA A 96 -1.51 -0.77 0.73
C ALA A 96 -1.18 0.65 0.28
N SER A 97 -1.48 0.95 -1.01
CA SER A 97 -1.43 2.31 -1.51
C SER A 97 -2.39 3.23 -0.75
N GLU A 98 -2.07 4.52 -0.69
CA GLU A 98 -2.81 5.51 0.10
C GLU A 98 -4.31 5.50 -0.23
N SER A 99 -4.68 5.48 -1.51
CA SER A 99 -6.07 5.44 -1.94
C SER A 99 -6.83 4.20 -1.48
N LEU A 100 -6.19 3.03 -1.50
CA LEU A 100 -6.80 1.80 -0.97
C LEU A 100 -6.95 1.87 0.55
N CYS A 101 -5.94 2.40 1.26
CA CYS A 101 -6.00 2.61 2.70
C CYS A 101 -7.16 3.53 3.10
N ALA A 102 -7.40 4.59 2.32
CA ALA A 102 -8.41 5.59 2.65
C ALA A 102 -9.84 5.14 2.31
N TYR A 103 -10.05 4.41 1.20
CA TYR A 103 -11.40 4.24 0.64
C TYR A 103 -11.90 2.80 0.51
N ARG A 104 -11.02 1.81 0.37
CA ARG A 104 -11.40 0.40 0.22
C ARG A 104 -11.21 -0.40 1.50
N LEU A 105 -10.06 -0.26 2.11
CA LEU A 105 -9.67 -1.08 3.26
C LEU A 105 -10.41 -0.80 4.56
N PRO A 106 -10.94 0.40 4.87
CA PRO A 106 -11.72 0.59 6.10
C PRO A 106 -12.92 -0.36 6.20
N LEU A 107 -13.65 -0.55 5.10
CA LEU A 107 -14.78 -1.51 5.05
C LEU A 107 -14.29 -2.95 5.15
N ALA A 108 -13.17 -3.26 4.48
CA ALA A 108 -12.56 -4.59 4.55
C ALA A 108 -12.08 -4.92 5.97
N VAL A 109 -11.41 -3.98 6.65
CA VAL A 109 -10.96 -4.15 8.03
C VAL A 109 -12.14 -4.33 8.97
N ALA A 110 -13.23 -3.56 8.81
CA ALA A 110 -14.44 -3.74 9.60
C ALA A 110 -15.07 -5.12 9.42
N ALA A 111 -15.09 -5.66 8.19
CA ALA A 111 -15.57 -7.02 7.92
C ALA A 111 -14.62 -8.08 8.51
N LEU A 112 -13.31 -7.92 8.32
CA LEU A 112 -12.29 -8.81 8.89
C LEU A 112 -12.35 -8.85 10.41
N SER A 113 -12.51 -7.72 11.09
CA SER A 113 -12.61 -7.67 12.57
C SER A 113 -13.85 -8.36 13.10
N ARG A 114 -14.94 -8.39 12.34
CA ARG A 114 -16.16 -9.16 12.71
C ARG A 114 -15.98 -10.66 12.49
N ASP A 115 -15.39 -11.02 11.35
CA ASP A 115 -15.28 -12.42 10.91
C ASP A 115 -14.12 -13.15 11.62
N LEU A 116 -13.09 -12.42 12.04
CA LEU A 116 -11.84 -12.92 12.64
C LEU A 116 -11.50 -12.14 13.92
N PRO A 117 -12.31 -12.21 14.98
CA PRO A 117 -12.14 -11.37 16.18
C PRO A 117 -10.85 -11.66 16.96
N THR A 118 -10.21 -12.79 16.70
CA THR A 118 -8.94 -13.22 17.32
C THR A 118 -7.70 -12.88 16.47
N VAL A 119 -7.91 -12.24 15.29
CA VAL A 119 -6.83 -11.79 14.41
C VAL A 119 -6.71 -10.26 14.48
N GLU A 120 -5.56 -9.80 14.88
CA GLU A 120 -5.24 -8.38 14.93
C GLU A 120 -4.79 -7.87 13.56
N ILE A 121 -5.49 -6.89 13.00
CA ILE A 121 -5.19 -6.34 11.68
C ILE A 121 -4.46 -5.01 11.85
N HIS A 122 -3.24 -4.93 11.31
CA HIS A 122 -2.47 -3.71 11.23
C HIS A 122 -2.43 -3.20 9.80
N MET A 123 -2.46 -1.87 9.63
CA MET A 123 -2.40 -1.22 8.33
C MET A 123 -1.11 -0.42 8.18
N ARG A 124 -0.53 -0.45 6.99
CA ARG A 124 0.66 0.32 6.66
C ARG A 124 0.57 0.87 5.24
N ALA A 125 0.82 2.17 5.08
CA ALA A 125 0.91 2.75 3.75
C ALA A 125 2.15 2.23 3.01
N VAL A 126 2.00 2.00 1.71
CA VAL A 126 3.04 1.55 0.78
C VAL A 126 2.88 2.35 -0.50
N GLY A 127 3.89 3.17 -0.84
CA GLY A 127 3.81 4.11 -1.96
C GLY A 127 4.24 3.53 -3.31
N SER A 128 4.96 2.39 -3.34
CA SER A 128 5.49 1.85 -4.59
C SER A 128 5.72 0.34 -4.54
N PRO A 129 5.85 -0.35 -5.70
CA PRO A 129 6.21 -1.76 -5.76
C PRO A 129 7.56 -2.10 -5.12
N SER A 130 8.55 -1.19 -5.20
CA SER A 130 9.85 -1.37 -4.57
C SER A 130 9.76 -1.34 -3.05
N GLU A 131 8.99 -0.41 -2.50
CA GLU A 131 8.73 -0.34 -1.07
C GLU A 131 7.93 -1.56 -0.58
N ALA A 132 6.90 -2.00 -1.33
CA ALA A 132 6.18 -3.23 -1.03
C ALA A 132 7.12 -4.43 -0.97
N SER A 133 8.03 -4.54 -1.94
CA SER A 133 9.03 -5.60 -1.99
C SER A 133 9.93 -5.61 -0.75
N GLU A 134 10.44 -4.46 -0.35
CA GLU A 134 11.29 -4.33 0.84
C GLU A 134 10.51 -4.69 2.12
N GLN A 135 9.28 -4.18 2.25
CA GLN A 135 8.46 -4.42 3.44
C GLN A 135 8.01 -5.89 3.55
N LEU A 136 7.65 -6.53 2.42
CA LEU A 136 7.32 -7.96 2.36
C LEU A 136 8.55 -8.83 2.65
N SER A 137 9.71 -8.51 2.09
CA SER A 137 10.96 -9.27 2.32
C SER A 137 11.43 -9.18 3.77
N SER A 138 11.30 -8.01 4.39
CA SER A 138 11.69 -7.79 5.80
C SER A 138 10.64 -8.25 6.81
N GLY A 139 9.47 -8.72 6.39
CA GLY A 139 8.38 -9.11 7.29
C GLY A 139 7.68 -7.97 7.99
N ARG A 140 7.89 -6.74 7.55
CA ARG A 140 7.16 -5.57 8.05
C ARG A 140 5.71 -5.55 7.58
N VAL A 141 5.43 -6.24 6.48
CA VAL A 141 4.12 -6.45 5.88
C VAL A 141 4.00 -7.93 5.50
N ASP A 142 2.84 -8.53 5.72
CA ASP A 142 2.56 -9.91 5.35
C ASP A 142 1.97 -10.01 3.95
N VAL A 143 1.09 -9.07 3.61
CA VAL A 143 0.39 -8.97 2.33
C VAL A 143 0.32 -7.51 1.93
N SER A 144 0.56 -7.19 0.66
CA SER A 144 0.42 -5.83 0.14
C SER A 144 -0.63 -5.74 -0.95
N LEU A 145 -1.38 -4.64 -0.98
CA LEU A 145 -2.36 -4.30 -2.02
C LEU A 145 -1.92 -3.03 -2.73
N LEU A 146 -1.73 -3.10 -4.04
CA LEU A 146 -1.31 -1.96 -4.85
C LEU A 146 -2.26 -1.74 -6.02
N LEU A 147 -2.40 -0.50 -6.43
CA LEU A 147 -3.01 -0.11 -7.70
C LEU A 147 -1.88 -0.04 -8.74
N GLU A 148 -1.67 -1.11 -9.47
CA GLU A 148 -0.57 -1.23 -10.43
C GLU A 148 -0.99 -2.04 -11.64
N SER A 149 -0.56 -1.63 -12.83
CA SER A 149 -0.82 -2.38 -14.06
C SER A 149 -0.07 -3.71 -14.06
N ARG A 150 1.14 -3.73 -13.50
CA ARG A 150 2.00 -4.92 -13.39
C ARG A 150 3.09 -4.70 -12.35
N VAL A 151 3.40 -5.75 -11.60
CA VAL A 151 4.60 -5.83 -10.74
C VAL A 151 5.40 -7.05 -11.17
N ASP A 152 6.64 -6.83 -11.62
CA ASP A 152 7.55 -7.88 -12.09
C ASP A 152 8.80 -7.92 -11.18
N ILE A 153 8.61 -8.43 -9.98
CA ILE A 153 9.69 -8.60 -8.99
C ILE A 153 9.79 -10.10 -8.69
N PRO A 154 10.93 -10.78 -9.01
CA PRO A 154 11.02 -12.25 -9.05
C PRO A 154 10.66 -12.98 -7.76
N HIS A 155 10.93 -12.37 -6.59
CA HIS A 155 10.65 -12.98 -5.28
C HIS A 155 9.23 -12.68 -4.77
N LEU A 156 8.44 -11.90 -5.49
CA LEU A 156 7.04 -11.66 -5.18
C LEU A 156 6.12 -12.58 -5.99
N GLU A 157 5.03 -12.93 -5.39
CA GLU A 157 3.87 -13.52 -6.05
C GLU A 157 2.78 -12.46 -6.10
N THR A 158 2.23 -12.27 -7.29
CA THR A 158 1.28 -11.21 -7.60
C THR A 158 0.00 -11.80 -8.14
N GLU A 159 -1.13 -11.34 -7.65
CA GLU A 159 -2.46 -11.77 -8.08
C GLU A 159 -3.35 -10.55 -8.28
N VAL A 160 -4.08 -10.50 -9.39
CA VAL A 160 -5.14 -9.48 -9.60
C VAL A 160 -6.38 -9.93 -8.84
N ILE A 161 -6.82 -9.13 -7.87
CA ILE A 161 -8.02 -9.43 -7.08
C ILE A 161 -9.23 -8.56 -7.44
N GLY A 162 -9.02 -7.51 -8.21
CA GLY A 162 -10.08 -6.59 -8.64
C GLY A 162 -9.52 -5.49 -9.53
N HIS A 163 -10.38 -4.52 -9.83
CA HIS A 163 -10.03 -3.36 -10.64
C HIS A 163 -10.61 -2.11 -10.00
N GLU A 164 -9.92 -0.99 -10.12
CA GLU A 164 -10.35 0.32 -9.63
C GLU A 164 -10.61 1.25 -10.82
N PRO A 165 -11.86 1.71 -11.01
CA PRO A 165 -12.19 2.69 -12.03
C PRO A 165 -11.52 4.03 -11.77
N LEU A 166 -11.04 4.67 -12.84
CA LEU A 166 -10.43 6.00 -12.80
C LEU A 166 -11.31 7.01 -13.55
N ALA A 167 -11.38 8.22 -13.02
CA ALA A 167 -12.07 9.34 -13.66
C ALA A 167 -11.20 10.59 -13.64
N LEU A 168 -11.17 11.30 -14.77
CA LEU A 168 -10.68 12.67 -14.82
C LEU A 168 -11.80 13.57 -14.32
N VAL A 169 -11.54 14.33 -13.27
CA VAL A 169 -12.54 15.15 -12.58
C VAL A 169 -12.17 16.63 -12.57
N ALA A 170 -13.21 17.46 -12.51
CA ALA A 170 -13.14 18.91 -12.42
C ALA A 170 -14.23 19.47 -11.50
N ALA A 171 -14.09 20.73 -11.07
CA ALA A 171 -15.20 21.48 -10.46
C ALA A 171 -16.32 21.76 -11.47
N PRO A 172 -17.61 21.87 -11.05
CA PRO A 172 -18.77 22.07 -11.93
C PRO A 172 -18.66 23.31 -12.84
N GLY A 173 -18.04 24.40 -12.36
CA GLY A 173 -17.84 25.65 -13.14
C GLY A 173 -16.57 25.66 -14.01
N HIS A 174 -15.92 24.55 -14.18
CA HIS A 174 -14.74 24.47 -15.03
C HIS A 174 -15.15 24.55 -16.52
N SER A 175 -14.40 25.34 -17.34
CA SER A 175 -14.74 25.59 -18.75
C SER A 175 -14.96 24.34 -19.60
N TRP A 176 -14.24 23.26 -19.28
CA TRP A 176 -14.38 21.95 -19.93
C TRP A 176 -15.67 21.23 -19.57
N VAL A 177 -16.20 21.41 -18.36
CA VAL A 177 -17.51 20.85 -17.95
C VAL A 177 -18.63 21.52 -18.72
N GLU A 178 -18.52 22.84 -18.94
CA GLU A 178 -19.52 23.64 -19.66
C GLU A 178 -19.52 23.39 -21.17
N ALA A 179 -18.35 23.01 -21.73
CA ALA A 179 -18.20 22.73 -23.16
C ALA A 179 -18.72 21.33 -23.58
N GLU A 180 -18.83 20.41 -22.64
CA GLU A 180 -19.20 19.03 -22.95
C GLU A 180 -20.73 18.84 -22.95
N THR A 181 -21.36 18.88 -24.12
CA THR A 181 -22.80 18.76 -24.29
C THR A 181 -23.34 17.33 -24.37
N SER A 182 -22.50 16.31 -24.25
CA SER A 182 -22.92 14.90 -24.33
C SER A 182 -22.15 14.02 -23.36
N PRO A 183 -22.83 13.30 -22.45
CA PRO A 183 -22.19 12.29 -21.62
C PRO A 183 -21.71 11.13 -22.53
N ARG A 184 -20.40 10.91 -22.59
CA ARG A 184 -19.82 9.77 -23.32
C ARG A 184 -20.02 8.48 -22.54
N HIS A 185 -20.13 7.36 -23.31
CA HIS A 185 -20.37 6.04 -22.73
C HIS A 185 -19.19 5.55 -21.88
N PRO A 186 -19.46 4.83 -20.76
CA PRO A 186 -18.41 4.16 -20.02
C PRO A 186 -17.66 3.17 -20.91
N GLY A 187 -16.32 3.30 -20.99
CA GLY A 187 -15.46 2.39 -21.76
C GLY A 187 -14.88 2.95 -23.05
N GLU A 188 -15.22 4.18 -23.46
CA GLU A 188 -14.59 4.83 -24.61
C GLU A 188 -13.15 5.26 -24.24
N GLN A 189 -12.15 4.76 -24.97
CA GLN A 189 -10.74 5.12 -24.75
C GLN A 189 -10.51 6.58 -25.11
N VAL A 190 -9.75 7.28 -24.25
CA VAL A 190 -9.34 8.66 -24.49
C VAL A 190 -8.36 8.69 -25.67
N ASP A 191 -8.69 9.43 -26.73
CA ASP A 191 -7.77 9.67 -27.82
C ASP A 191 -6.67 10.65 -27.39
N LEU A 192 -5.43 10.37 -27.78
CA LEU A 192 -4.28 11.28 -27.53
C LEU A 192 -4.50 12.68 -28.12
N GLY A 193 -5.27 12.81 -29.21
CA GLY A 193 -5.65 14.09 -29.79
C GLY A 193 -6.53 14.93 -28.86
N GLU A 194 -7.40 14.30 -28.09
CA GLU A 194 -8.25 14.95 -27.11
C GLU A 194 -7.49 15.40 -25.87
N LEU A 195 -6.42 14.70 -25.50
CA LEU A 195 -5.52 15.12 -24.43
C LEU A 195 -4.73 16.39 -24.80
N ALA A 196 -4.48 16.64 -26.11
CA ALA A 196 -3.81 17.85 -26.57
C ALA A 196 -4.58 19.13 -26.22
N GLU A 197 -5.91 19.05 -26.24
CA GLU A 197 -6.77 20.16 -25.87
C GLU A 197 -6.71 20.47 -24.35
N LEU A 198 -6.26 19.52 -23.54
CA LEU A 198 -6.08 19.67 -22.09
C LEU A 198 -4.72 20.27 -21.71
N ASN A 199 -3.77 20.42 -22.64
CA ASN A 199 -2.40 20.85 -22.33
C ASN A 199 -2.30 22.27 -21.72
N GLU A 200 -3.28 23.13 -21.92
CA GLU A 200 -3.33 24.45 -21.29
C GLU A 200 -3.84 24.41 -19.82
N GLN A 201 -4.27 23.24 -19.36
CA GLN A 201 -4.86 23.09 -18.03
C GLN A 201 -3.79 22.83 -16.96
N THR A 202 -4.18 23.08 -15.71
CA THR A 202 -3.41 22.67 -14.53
C THR A 202 -3.87 21.31 -14.06
N PHE A 203 -2.94 20.39 -13.82
CA PHE A 203 -3.23 19.07 -13.29
C PHE A 203 -2.66 18.89 -11.88
N PHE A 204 -3.48 18.36 -11.01
CA PHE A 204 -3.08 17.92 -9.68
C PHE A 204 -2.98 16.41 -9.70
N LEU A 205 -1.78 15.89 -9.49
CA LEU A 205 -1.47 14.47 -9.54
C LEU A 205 -0.92 13.99 -8.19
N LEU A 206 -0.97 12.69 -7.98
CA LEU A 206 -0.31 12.10 -6.81
C LEU A 206 1.22 12.12 -7.00
N GLU A 207 1.94 11.85 -5.91
CA GLU A 207 3.40 11.82 -5.90
C GLU A 207 3.96 10.79 -6.89
N GLU A 208 5.23 10.94 -7.22
CA GLU A 208 5.95 10.01 -8.09
C GLU A 208 5.95 8.61 -7.48
N GLY A 209 5.76 7.60 -8.33
CA GLY A 209 5.60 6.20 -7.92
C GLY A 209 4.15 5.71 -7.89
N CYS A 210 3.17 6.60 -8.01
CA CYS A 210 1.77 6.21 -8.24
C CYS A 210 1.55 5.87 -9.72
N CYS A 211 1.35 4.58 -10.06
CA CYS A 211 1.37 4.10 -11.44
C CYS A 211 0.41 4.84 -12.38
N TYR A 212 -0.87 4.94 -12.01
CA TYR A 212 -1.86 5.59 -12.89
C TYR A 212 -1.63 7.10 -13.02
N SER A 213 -1.11 7.73 -11.96
CA SER A 213 -0.76 9.16 -11.97
C SER A 213 0.46 9.43 -12.85
N ASP A 214 1.47 8.56 -12.78
CA ASP A 214 2.68 8.65 -13.61
C ASP A 214 2.41 8.27 -15.06
N ASP A 215 1.56 7.26 -15.30
CA ASP A 215 1.13 6.89 -16.65
C ASP A 215 0.36 8.03 -17.33
N PHE A 216 -0.54 8.67 -16.59
CA PHE A 216 -1.28 9.82 -17.07
C PHE A 216 -0.37 11.03 -17.34
N ALA A 217 0.56 11.34 -16.42
CA ALA A 217 1.54 12.40 -16.63
C ALA A 217 2.38 12.17 -17.89
N ARG A 218 2.82 10.91 -18.13
CA ARG A 218 3.57 10.56 -19.35
C ARG A 218 2.72 10.73 -20.61
N GLN A 219 1.45 10.38 -20.58
CA GLN A 219 0.54 10.59 -21.70
C GLN A 219 0.37 12.08 -21.99
N LEU A 220 0.12 12.91 -20.96
CA LEU A 220 0.02 14.37 -21.10
C LEU A 220 1.29 14.98 -21.70
N LEU A 221 2.47 14.61 -21.19
CA LEU A 221 3.75 15.12 -21.65
C LEU A 221 4.15 14.62 -23.06
N ALA A 222 3.60 13.49 -23.51
CA ALA A 222 3.83 12.97 -24.85
C ALA A 222 2.95 13.64 -25.92
N THR A 223 1.96 14.42 -25.51
CA THR A 223 1.02 15.08 -26.41
C THR A 223 1.66 16.34 -27.02
N PRO A 224 1.52 16.59 -28.34
CA PRO A 224 2.06 17.79 -28.96
C PRO A 224 1.43 19.07 -28.41
N GLY A 225 2.23 20.09 -28.13
CA GLY A 225 1.79 21.39 -27.63
C GLY A 225 2.65 21.92 -26.49
N GLU A 226 2.19 22.95 -25.81
CA GLU A 226 2.83 23.41 -24.58
C GLU A 226 2.60 22.36 -23.45
N PRO A 227 3.63 22.03 -22.66
CA PRO A 227 3.48 21.06 -21.59
C PRO A 227 2.48 21.57 -20.53
N PRO A 228 1.59 20.72 -20.02
CA PRO A 228 0.64 21.10 -18.98
C PRO A 228 1.36 21.47 -17.67
N ARG A 229 0.69 22.29 -16.86
CA ARG A 229 1.16 22.57 -15.50
C ARG A 229 0.79 21.39 -14.59
N ILE A 230 1.78 20.71 -14.06
CA ILE A 230 1.57 19.56 -13.15
C ILE A 230 2.05 19.93 -11.75
N THR A 231 1.19 19.80 -10.77
CA THR A 231 1.51 19.90 -9.34
C THR A 231 1.23 18.56 -8.68
N ARG A 232 2.18 18.05 -7.87
CA ARG A 232 2.06 16.75 -7.22
C ARG A 232 1.87 16.87 -5.71
N PHE A 233 1.05 15.98 -5.15
CA PHE A 233 0.76 15.88 -3.73
C PHE A 233 0.87 14.44 -3.25
N GLY A 234 1.37 14.24 -2.02
CA GLY A 234 1.40 12.94 -1.35
C GLY A 234 0.06 12.53 -0.72
N SER A 235 -1.03 13.23 -1.03
CA SER A 235 -2.35 12.95 -0.47
C SER A 235 -3.45 13.15 -1.51
N ILE A 236 -4.27 12.12 -1.68
CA ILE A 236 -5.43 12.15 -2.56
C ILE A 236 -6.47 13.20 -2.12
N GLU A 237 -6.61 13.44 -0.82
CA GLU A 237 -7.49 14.47 -0.26
C GLU A 237 -7.03 15.89 -0.63
N ALA A 238 -5.72 16.15 -0.64
CA ALA A 238 -5.18 17.43 -1.06
C ALA A 238 -5.44 17.68 -2.55
N VAL A 239 -5.24 16.67 -3.39
CA VAL A 239 -5.56 16.72 -4.82
C VAL A 239 -7.05 17.00 -5.02
N ARG A 240 -7.93 16.25 -4.36
CA ARG A 240 -9.38 16.41 -4.42
C ARG A 240 -9.82 17.83 -4.02
N ALA A 241 -9.29 18.35 -2.92
CA ALA A 241 -9.60 19.71 -2.45
C ALA A 241 -9.17 20.80 -3.44
N CYS A 242 -8.02 20.64 -4.11
CA CYS A 242 -7.58 21.57 -5.16
C CYS A 242 -8.55 21.58 -6.35
N VAL A 243 -9.01 20.39 -6.78
CA VAL A 243 -9.97 20.28 -7.89
C VAL A 243 -11.33 20.86 -7.49
N GLU A 244 -11.83 20.56 -6.29
CA GLU A 244 -13.09 21.11 -5.76
C GLU A 244 -13.05 22.64 -5.67
N ALA A 245 -11.89 23.21 -5.36
CA ALA A 245 -11.67 24.65 -5.38
C ALA A 245 -11.57 25.27 -6.79
N GLY A 246 -11.72 24.50 -7.85
CA GLY A 246 -11.68 24.97 -9.24
C GLY A 246 -10.28 25.31 -9.75
N LEU A 247 -9.20 24.81 -9.11
CA LEU A 247 -7.83 25.17 -9.47
C LEU A 247 -7.29 24.37 -10.66
N GLY A 248 -7.97 23.30 -11.09
CA GLY A 248 -7.57 22.46 -12.22
C GLY A 248 -8.24 21.09 -12.23
N LEU A 249 -7.59 20.13 -12.85
CA LEU A 249 -8.07 18.78 -13.12
C LEU A 249 -7.27 17.72 -12.34
N ALA A 250 -7.87 16.56 -12.10
CA ALA A 250 -7.15 15.40 -11.56
C ALA A 250 -7.71 14.08 -12.10
N LEU A 251 -6.80 13.10 -12.31
CA LEU A 251 -7.17 11.71 -12.53
C LEU A 251 -7.18 11.00 -11.18
N LEU A 252 -8.35 10.54 -10.74
CA LEU A 252 -8.56 9.95 -9.43
C LEU A 252 -9.36 8.64 -9.50
N PRO A 253 -9.16 7.71 -8.54
CA PRO A 253 -10.04 6.57 -8.36
C PRO A 253 -11.48 7.04 -8.08
N VAL A 254 -12.44 6.46 -8.79
CA VAL A 254 -13.87 6.86 -8.65
C VAL A 254 -14.34 6.76 -7.21
N VAL A 255 -13.87 5.75 -6.46
CA VAL A 255 -14.23 5.59 -5.05
C VAL A 255 -13.85 6.79 -4.19
N SER A 256 -12.76 7.50 -4.52
CA SER A 256 -12.28 8.64 -3.74
C SER A 256 -13.11 9.92 -3.95
N VAL A 257 -13.84 9.99 -5.04
CA VAL A 257 -14.66 11.16 -5.43
C VAL A 257 -16.16 10.85 -5.51
N ALA A 258 -16.57 9.64 -5.16
CA ALA A 258 -17.97 9.20 -5.30
C ALA A 258 -18.97 10.10 -4.57
N ALA A 259 -18.65 10.53 -3.35
CA ALA A 259 -19.50 11.44 -2.59
C ALA A 259 -19.57 12.86 -3.20
N ASP A 260 -18.48 13.33 -3.79
CA ASP A 260 -18.41 14.65 -4.43
C ASP A 260 -19.16 14.65 -5.76
N LEU A 261 -19.05 13.55 -6.52
CA LEU A 261 -19.85 13.36 -7.73
C LEU A 261 -21.35 13.29 -7.42
N ALA A 262 -21.72 12.55 -6.37
CA ALA A 262 -23.13 12.44 -5.96
C ALA A 262 -23.71 13.76 -5.44
N SER A 263 -22.88 14.63 -4.84
CA SER A 263 -23.29 15.94 -4.32
C SER A 263 -23.05 17.11 -5.27
N ASP A 264 -22.64 16.82 -6.50
CA ASP A 264 -22.35 17.82 -7.54
C ASP A 264 -21.24 18.82 -7.18
N ARG A 265 -20.33 18.45 -6.30
CA ARG A 265 -19.14 19.23 -6.00
C ARG A 265 -18.01 19.01 -7.01
N LEU A 266 -18.00 17.83 -7.63
CA LEU A 266 -17.13 17.48 -8.74
C LEU A 266 -17.94 16.91 -9.90
N ARG A 267 -17.40 17.03 -11.10
CA ARG A 267 -17.93 16.42 -12.33
C ARG A 267 -16.87 15.53 -12.95
N THR A 268 -17.31 14.39 -13.49
CA THR A 268 -16.46 13.55 -14.33
C THR A 268 -16.40 14.15 -15.73
N LEU A 269 -15.21 14.49 -16.19
CA LEU A 269 -14.97 14.88 -17.57
C LEU A 269 -14.83 13.65 -18.46
N ARG A 270 -14.07 12.64 -17.99
CA ARG A 270 -13.81 11.40 -18.74
C ARG A 270 -13.58 10.24 -17.80
N ASN A 271 -13.95 9.05 -18.27
CA ASN A 271 -13.56 7.80 -17.66
C ASN A 271 -12.26 7.30 -18.30
N PHE A 272 -11.37 6.77 -17.48
CA PHE A 272 -10.12 6.17 -17.90
C PHE A 272 -10.18 4.64 -17.73
N PRO A 273 -9.28 3.87 -18.37
CA PRO A 273 -9.16 2.44 -18.13
C PRO A 273 -8.98 2.16 -16.63
N GLU A 274 -9.62 1.09 -16.18
CA GLU A 274 -9.49 0.64 -14.81
C GLU A 274 -8.06 0.20 -14.51
N VAL A 275 -7.58 0.48 -13.31
CA VAL A 275 -6.29 -0.01 -12.85
C VAL A 275 -6.48 -1.27 -12.01
N PRO A 276 -5.69 -2.35 -12.23
CA PRO A 276 -5.77 -3.56 -11.42
C PRO A 276 -5.44 -3.30 -9.96
N ILE A 277 -6.18 -3.95 -9.06
CA ILE A 277 -5.82 -4.09 -7.65
C ILE A 277 -5.01 -5.37 -7.53
N LEU A 278 -3.72 -5.22 -7.30
CA LEU A 278 -2.79 -6.34 -7.15
C LEU A 278 -2.61 -6.69 -5.68
N MET A 279 -2.76 -7.96 -5.35
CA MET A 279 -2.37 -8.52 -4.06
C MET A 279 -1.00 -9.19 -4.20
N LEU A 280 -0.06 -8.78 -3.36
CA LEU A 280 1.33 -9.22 -3.37
C LEU A 280 1.69 -9.93 -2.08
N ARG A 281 2.49 -11.00 -2.18
CA ARG A 281 3.15 -11.66 -1.07
C ARG A 281 4.56 -12.11 -1.45
N HIS A 282 5.41 -12.33 -0.47
CA HIS A 282 6.74 -12.88 -0.71
C HIS A 282 6.67 -14.40 -0.93
N ARG A 283 7.25 -14.91 -2.02
CA ARG A 283 7.15 -16.33 -2.44
C ARG A 283 7.71 -17.32 -1.42
N SER A 284 8.85 -16.97 -0.81
CA SER A 284 9.58 -17.87 0.08
C SER A 284 9.23 -17.68 1.55
N ARG A 285 8.46 -16.63 1.92
CA ARG A 285 8.02 -16.44 3.29
C ARG A 285 6.81 -17.33 3.60
N TRP A 286 6.78 -17.83 4.81
CA TRP A 286 5.61 -18.55 5.29
C TRP A 286 4.41 -17.59 5.44
N THR A 287 3.30 -18.00 4.88
CA THR A 287 2.03 -17.28 5.04
C THR A 287 1.26 -17.93 6.18
N SER A 288 1.07 -17.24 7.29
CA SER A 288 0.36 -17.75 8.45
C SER A 288 -1.10 -18.08 8.10
N PRO A 289 -1.78 -18.96 8.82
CA PRO A 289 -3.22 -19.24 8.62
C PRO A 289 -4.08 -17.99 8.75
N ALA A 290 -3.72 -17.08 9.65
CA ALA A 290 -4.38 -15.78 9.76
C ALA A 290 -4.23 -14.98 8.47
N ALA A 291 -3.00 -14.86 7.93
CA ALA A 291 -2.74 -14.16 6.67
C ALA A 291 -3.46 -14.83 5.48
N GLN A 292 -3.45 -16.19 5.41
CA GLN A 292 -4.18 -16.93 4.36
C GLN A 292 -5.68 -16.64 4.41
N THR A 293 -6.28 -16.63 5.61
CA THR A 293 -7.71 -16.36 5.79
C THR A 293 -8.05 -14.91 5.45
N VAL A 294 -7.20 -13.95 5.87
CA VAL A 294 -7.34 -12.54 5.50
C VAL A 294 -7.26 -12.36 3.98
N MET A 295 -6.29 -12.98 3.31
CA MET A 295 -6.17 -12.94 1.84
C MET A 295 -7.41 -13.51 1.15
N ALA A 296 -7.92 -14.66 1.62
CA ALA A 296 -9.13 -15.27 1.08
C ALA A 296 -10.35 -14.35 1.25
N ARG A 297 -10.46 -13.65 2.37
CA ARG A 297 -11.54 -12.70 2.62
C ARG A 297 -11.42 -11.45 1.76
N LEU A 298 -10.20 -10.91 1.59
CA LEU A 298 -9.95 -9.78 0.69
C LEU A 298 -10.32 -10.09 -0.77
N ARG A 299 -10.00 -11.29 -1.28
CA ARG A 299 -10.43 -11.74 -2.62
C ARG A 299 -11.96 -11.72 -2.76
N ARG A 300 -12.67 -12.23 -1.75
CA ARG A 300 -14.13 -12.25 -1.74
C ARG A 300 -14.70 -10.85 -1.74
N LEU A 301 -14.21 -9.96 -0.85
CA LEU A 301 -14.66 -8.57 -0.77
C LEU A 301 -14.41 -7.82 -2.09
N ALA A 302 -13.27 -8.06 -2.73
CA ALA A 302 -12.97 -7.47 -4.03
C ALA A 302 -13.94 -7.98 -5.12
N ALA A 303 -14.24 -9.28 -5.16
CA ALA A 303 -15.20 -9.87 -6.09
C ALA A 303 -16.64 -9.37 -5.86
N GLU A 304 -16.99 -9.01 -4.63
CA GLU A 304 -18.27 -8.42 -4.21
C GLU A 304 -18.30 -6.89 -4.37
N GLY A 305 -17.28 -6.28 -5.01
CA GLY A 305 -17.18 -4.83 -5.23
C GLY A 305 -16.85 -4.03 -3.96
N TRP A 306 -16.21 -4.66 -2.96
CA TRP A 306 -15.85 -4.05 -1.66
C TRP A 306 -17.05 -3.63 -0.81
N VAL A 307 -18.22 -4.16 -1.09
CA VAL A 307 -19.44 -3.94 -0.29
C VAL A 307 -19.37 -4.88 0.92
N GLY A 308 -19.15 -4.32 2.09
CA GLY A 308 -19.27 -5.07 3.34
C GLY A 308 -20.75 -5.36 3.61
N GLY A 309 -21.15 -6.62 3.66
CA GLY A 309 -22.48 -7.04 4.07
C GLY A 309 -22.71 -6.79 5.56
#